data_f26308707aa030f9d09a80ec3b0e100c
#
_entry.id   f26308707aa030f9d09a80ec3b0e100c
#
_cell.length_a   1.000
_cell.length_b   1.000
_cell.length_c   1.000
_cell.angle_alpha   90.00
_cell.angle_beta   90.00
_cell.angle_gamma   90.00
#
_symmetry.space_group_name_H-M   'P 1'
#
loop_
_entity.id
_entity.type
_entity.pdbx_description
1 polymer ?
#
loop_
_entity_poly.entity_id
_entity_poly.type
_entity_poly.pdbx_seq_one_letter_code
_entity_poly.pdbx_strand_id
1 'polypeptide(L)'
;MPSIADKPTVLARACWLAAVGRAELRDEPLPAPGPDEVQVRALHSAVSRGTEGLVFRGEVPASEYGRMRAPFQTGDFPAPLKYGYASVGVVELGPPALRGREVFCLHPHQTRYVVPADAVLPLPPGVPAARAVLAANLETAVNALWDARPGVGDRIAVVGGGVVGLLVAWLAARLP
;
A
#
# COMPACT_ATOMS: atom_id res chain seq x y z
N MET A 1 29.91 -13.27 29.44
CA MET A 1 28.92 -13.26 28.37
C MET A 1 28.03 -12.07 28.66
N PRO A 2 28.06 -10.98 27.86
CA PRO A 2 27.12 -9.90 28.08
C PRO A 2 25.71 -10.40 27.68
N SER A 3 24.78 -10.25 28.59
CA SER A 3 23.34 -10.44 28.45
C SER A 3 22.87 -9.77 27.14
N ILE A 4 22.01 -10.45 26.39
CA ILE A 4 21.26 -9.86 25.26
C ILE A 4 20.38 -8.77 25.91
N ALA A 5 20.95 -7.56 25.96
CA ALA A 5 20.23 -6.40 26.48
C ALA A 5 18.96 -6.23 25.65
N ASP A 6 17.85 -6.20 26.37
CA ASP A 6 16.48 -5.93 25.94
C ASP A 6 16.48 -4.71 25.00
N LYS A 7 16.55 -4.93 23.68
CA LYS A 7 16.33 -3.85 22.74
C LYS A 7 14.87 -3.45 22.90
N PRO A 8 14.57 -2.15 23.09
CA PRO A 8 13.20 -1.71 23.28
C PRO A 8 12.34 -2.21 22.13
N THR A 9 11.32 -2.99 22.44
CA THR A 9 10.37 -3.48 21.44
C THR A 9 9.64 -2.28 20.84
N VAL A 10 9.85 -2.03 19.57
CA VAL A 10 9.11 -0.99 18.85
C VAL A 10 7.67 -1.47 18.69
N LEU A 11 6.71 -0.66 19.13
CA LEU A 11 5.30 -0.94 18.90
C LEU A 11 4.84 -0.24 17.60
N ALA A 12 4.12 -0.99 16.80
CA ALA A 12 3.42 -0.49 15.62
C ALA A 12 1.92 -0.56 15.87
N ARG A 13 1.18 0.45 15.41
CA ARG A 13 -0.28 0.43 15.43
C ARG A 13 -0.79 0.05 14.07
N ALA A 14 -1.51 -1.07 13.98
CA ALA A 14 -2.06 -1.64 12.76
C ALA A 14 -3.59 -1.50 12.71
N CYS A 15 -4.12 -1.27 11.51
CA CYS A 15 -5.56 -1.30 11.26
C CYS A 15 -5.97 -2.73 10.89
N TRP A 16 -6.82 -3.33 11.71
CA TRP A 16 -7.38 -4.65 11.50
C TRP A 16 -8.85 -4.56 11.15
N LEU A 17 -9.26 -5.33 10.17
CA LEU A 17 -10.66 -5.72 10.01
C LEU A 17 -10.91 -6.88 10.97
N ALA A 18 -11.43 -6.58 12.15
CA ALA A 18 -11.65 -7.56 13.20
C ALA A 18 -12.84 -8.49 12.91
N ALA A 19 -13.82 -7.97 12.18
CA ALA A 19 -14.97 -8.67 11.64
C ALA A 19 -15.50 -7.90 10.42
N VAL A 20 -16.37 -8.51 9.65
CA VAL A 20 -17.09 -7.83 8.55
C VAL A 20 -17.77 -6.56 9.09
N GLY A 21 -17.50 -5.42 8.46
CA GLY A 21 -18.03 -4.12 8.86
C GLY A 21 -17.42 -3.52 10.14
N ARG A 22 -16.36 -4.13 10.71
CA ARG A 22 -15.72 -3.64 11.94
C ARG A 22 -14.21 -3.58 11.81
N ALA A 23 -13.67 -2.36 11.83
CA ALA A 23 -12.24 -2.12 11.92
C ALA A 23 -11.84 -1.71 13.35
N GLU A 24 -10.62 -2.04 13.75
CA GLU A 24 -10.03 -1.65 15.02
C GLU A 24 -8.52 -1.41 14.87
N LEU A 25 -7.97 -0.61 15.78
CA LEU A 25 -6.52 -0.40 15.86
C LEU A 25 -5.94 -1.33 16.92
N ARG A 26 -4.88 -2.06 16.55
CA ARG A 26 -4.13 -2.95 17.45
C ARG A 26 -2.69 -2.51 17.52
N ASP A 27 -2.15 -2.48 18.74
CA ASP A 27 -0.72 -2.30 18.92
C ASP A 27 -0.03 -3.67 18.82
N GLU A 28 0.99 -3.75 17.98
CA GLU A 28 1.73 -4.98 17.67
C GLU A 28 3.23 -4.77 17.91
N PRO A 29 3.93 -5.74 18.51
CA PRO A 29 5.37 -5.69 18.60
C PRO A 29 5.96 -5.82 17.19
N LEU A 30 6.92 -4.96 16.87
CA LEU A 30 7.62 -4.99 15.59
C LEU A 30 8.97 -5.68 15.78
N PRO A 31 9.29 -6.71 14.99
CA PRO A 31 10.62 -7.34 15.02
C PRO A 31 11.68 -6.36 14.55
N ALA A 32 12.92 -6.53 14.99
CA ALA A 32 14.05 -5.82 14.39
C ALA A 32 14.26 -6.32 12.95
N PRO A 33 14.54 -5.42 11.99
CA PRO A 33 14.79 -5.83 10.61
C PRO A 33 16.06 -6.69 10.51
N GLY A 34 16.01 -7.72 9.67
CA GLY A 34 17.16 -8.51 9.25
C GLY A 34 18.09 -7.72 8.32
N PRO A 35 19.20 -8.37 7.85
CA PRO A 35 20.20 -7.72 7.00
C PRO A 35 19.64 -7.15 5.69
N ASP A 36 18.70 -7.86 5.07
CA ASP A 36 18.09 -7.53 3.78
C ASP A 36 16.68 -6.95 3.93
N GLU A 37 16.33 -6.47 5.12
CA GLU A 37 15.04 -5.88 5.44
C GLU A 37 15.17 -4.39 5.79
N VAL A 38 14.06 -3.69 5.64
CA VAL A 38 13.92 -2.30 6.06
C VAL A 38 12.80 -2.18 7.09
N GLN A 39 13.02 -1.34 8.10
CA GLN A 39 11.94 -0.82 8.93
C GLN A 39 11.49 0.51 8.38
N VAL A 40 10.22 0.60 8.04
CA VAL A 40 9.59 1.81 7.50
C VAL A 40 8.65 2.40 8.54
N ARG A 41 8.76 3.71 8.76
CA ARG A 41 7.76 4.50 9.49
C ARG A 41 6.84 5.16 8.48
N ALA A 42 5.56 4.80 8.51
CA ALA A 42 4.57 5.36 7.61
C ALA A 42 4.37 6.86 7.86
N LEU A 43 4.33 7.63 6.79
CA LEU A 43 3.95 9.04 6.75
C LEU A 43 2.50 9.19 6.29
N HIS A 44 2.15 8.47 5.24
CA HIS A 44 0.82 8.49 4.62
C HIS A 44 0.41 7.06 4.24
N SER A 45 -0.88 6.83 4.33
CA SER A 45 -1.51 5.59 3.86
C SER A 45 -2.87 5.97 3.28
N ALA A 46 -3.22 5.40 2.13
CA ALA A 46 -4.47 5.71 1.44
C ALA A 46 -5.39 4.49 1.39
N VAL A 47 -6.66 4.70 1.74
CA VAL A 47 -7.70 3.68 1.63
C VAL A 47 -8.26 3.67 0.21
N SER A 48 -8.22 2.51 -0.45
CA SER A 48 -8.89 2.28 -1.72
C SER A 48 -10.39 2.05 -1.49
N ARG A 49 -11.18 3.08 -1.71
CA ARG A 49 -12.64 3.05 -1.49
C ARG A 49 -13.34 1.87 -2.20
N GLY A 50 -12.90 1.51 -3.39
CA GLY A 50 -13.47 0.39 -4.15
C GLY A 50 -13.10 -0.94 -3.51
N THR A 51 -11.84 -1.34 -3.64
CA THR A 51 -11.34 -2.66 -3.23
C THR A 51 -11.45 -2.88 -1.72
N GLU A 52 -10.96 -1.93 -0.92
CA GLU A 52 -11.01 -2.07 0.54
C GLU A 52 -12.44 -1.93 1.08
N GLY A 53 -13.31 -1.20 0.38
CA GLY A 53 -14.72 -1.15 0.69
C GLY A 53 -15.42 -2.52 0.53
N LEU A 54 -15.08 -3.28 -0.53
CA LEU A 54 -15.58 -4.66 -0.70
C LEU A 54 -15.09 -5.58 0.42
N VAL A 55 -13.79 -5.48 0.75
CA VAL A 55 -13.18 -6.26 1.85
C VAL A 55 -13.84 -5.94 3.18
N PHE A 56 -14.03 -4.65 3.48
CA PHE A 56 -14.67 -4.19 4.72
C PHE A 56 -16.10 -4.72 4.89
N ARG A 57 -16.88 -4.76 3.81
CA ARG A 57 -18.25 -5.26 3.82
C ARG A 57 -18.37 -6.78 3.69
N GLY A 58 -17.22 -7.50 3.54
CA GLY A 58 -17.23 -8.94 3.34
C GLY A 58 -17.83 -9.38 1.99
N GLU A 59 -17.81 -8.50 0.99
CA GLU A 59 -18.40 -8.72 -0.34
C GLU A 59 -17.43 -9.33 -1.35
N VAL A 60 -16.24 -9.73 -0.92
CA VAL A 60 -15.31 -10.45 -1.79
C VAL A 60 -15.82 -11.88 -1.99
N PRO A 61 -16.06 -12.31 -3.23
CA PRO A 61 -16.46 -13.70 -3.49
C PRO A 61 -15.36 -14.68 -3.06
N ALA A 62 -15.72 -15.82 -2.51
CA ALA A 62 -14.75 -16.82 -2.04
C ALA A 62 -13.80 -17.30 -3.16
N SER A 63 -14.28 -17.36 -4.41
CA SER A 63 -13.45 -17.68 -5.59
C SER A 63 -12.34 -16.66 -5.86
N GLU A 64 -12.48 -15.45 -5.33
CA GLU A 64 -11.53 -14.33 -5.57
C GLU A 64 -10.53 -14.12 -4.41
N TYR A 65 -10.66 -14.86 -3.31
CA TYR A 65 -9.80 -14.68 -2.13
C TYR A 65 -8.30 -14.76 -2.45
N GLY A 66 -7.92 -15.71 -3.30
CA GLY A 66 -6.51 -15.84 -3.73
C GLY A 66 -6.03 -14.66 -4.57
N ARG A 67 -6.84 -14.23 -5.55
CA ARG A 67 -6.48 -13.14 -6.46
C ARG A 67 -6.50 -11.76 -5.78
N MET A 68 -7.39 -11.58 -4.82
CA MET A 68 -7.54 -10.31 -4.09
C MET A 68 -6.66 -10.19 -2.85
N ARG A 69 -5.88 -11.23 -2.53
CA ARG A 69 -4.94 -11.15 -1.42
C ARG A 69 -3.93 -10.03 -1.65
N ALA A 70 -3.88 -9.08 -0.70
CA ALA A 70 -2.92 -7.98 -0.78
C ALA A 70 -1.50 -8.46 -0.39
N PRO A 71 -0.44 -7.85 -0.94
CA PRO A 71 0.91 -8.04 -0.44
C PRO A 71 0.97 -7.75 1.07
N PHE A 72 1.73 -8.56 1.81
CA PHE A 72 1.87 -8.43 3.27
C PHE A 72 0.56 -8.51 4.08
N GLN A 73 -0.53 -8.96 3.46
CA GLN A 73 -1.76 -9.23 4.19
C GLN A 73 -1.51 -10.22 5.32
N THR A 74 -1.98 -9.91 6.51
CA THR A 74 -2.02 -10.83 7.65
C THR A 74 -3.46 -11.25 7.90
N GLY A 75 -3.68 -12.53 8.19
CA GLY A 75 -5.02 -13.09 8.31
C GLY A 75 -5.68 -13.39 6.96
N ASP A 76 -6.91 -13.85 7.00
CA ASP A 76 -7.60 -14.38 5.84
C ASP A 76 -9.02 -13.81 5.71
N PHE A 77 -9.52 -13.77 4.45
CA PHE A 77 -10.89 -13.36 4.18
C PHE A 77 -11.91 -14.32 4.83
N PRO A 78 -13.08 -13.81 5.24
CA PRO A 78 -13.48 -12.39 5.18
C PRO A 78 -12.94 -11.56 6.33
N ALA A 79 -12.54 -12.18 7.46
CA ALA A 79 -11.96 -11.54 8.66
C ALA A 79 -11.55 -12.62 9.68
N PRO A 80 -10.64 -12.35 10.67
CA PRO A 80 -9.92 -11.09 10.84
C PRO A 80 -8.70 -10.97 9.91
N LEU A 81 -8.42 -9.76 9.40
CA LEU A 81 -7.24 -9.54 8.56
C LEU A 81 -6.74 -8.08 8.63
N LYS A 82 -5.45 -7.88 8.34
CA LYS A 82 -4.89 -6.58 7.96
C LYS A 82 -4.90 -6.48 6.44
N TYR A 83 -5.47 -5.41 5.90
CA TYR A 83 -5.56 -5.20 4.47
C TYR A 83 -5.12 -3.78 4.10
N GLY A 84 -4.80 -3.57 2.85
CA GLY A 84 -4.32 -2.31 2.29
C GLY A 84 -3.05 -2.52 1.47
N TYR A 85 -2.74 -1.57 0.58
CA TYR A 85 -1.63 -1.68 -0.36
C TYR A 85 -1.13 -0.32 -0.84
N ALA A 86 -1.33 0.73 -0.08
CA ALA A 86 -0.87 2.07 -0.42
C ALA A 86 -0.28 2.75 0.82
N SER A 87 1.01 2.53 1.05
CA SER A 87 1.76 3.13 2.13
C SER A 87 2.97 3.90 1.60
N VAL A 88 3.19 5.09 2.12
CA VAL A 88 4.41 5.88 1.92
C VAL A 88 5.02 6.18 3.27
N GLY A 89 6.31 5.97 3.42
CA GLY A 89 7.01 6.19 4.67
C GLY A 89 8.49 6.49 4.51
N VAL A 90 9.17 6.65 5.63
CA VAL A 90 10.62 6.84 5.70
C VAL A 90 11.27 5.57 6.23
N VAL A 91 12.33 5.13 5.59
CA VAL A 91 13.17 4.02 6.07
C VAL A 91 13.94 4.47 7.30
N GLU A 92 13.58 3.96 8.48
CA GLU A 92 14.26 4.26 9.75
C GLU A 92 15.49 3.36 9.94
N LEU A 93 15.36 2.07 9.61
CA LEU A 93 16.43 1.07 9.73
C LEU A 93 16.52 0.25 8.44
N GLY A 94 17.73 -0.21 8.09
CA GLY A 94 17.99 -1.04 6.93
C GLY A 94 19.31 -0.71 6.23
N PRO A 95 19.50 -1.18 5.00
CA PRO A 95 20.71 -0.92 4.20
C PRO A 95 21.01 0.59 4.08
N PRO A 96 22.28 1.01 4.13
CA PRO A 96 22.66 2.44 4.10
C PRO A 96 22.09 3.23 2.92
N ALA A 97 21.96 2.59 1.76
CA ALA A 97 21.43 3.22 0.53
C ALA A 97 19.95 3.63 0.63
N LEU A 98 19.18 2.99 1.52
CA LEU A 98 17.75 3.24 1.70
C LEU A 98 17.44 4.05 2.95
N ARG A 99 18.33 4.06 3.94
CA ARG A 99 18.09 4.74 5.22
C ARG A 99 17.83 6.22 5.03
N GLY A 100 16.77 6.72 5.65
CA GLY A 100 16.32 8.11 5.53
C GLY A 100 15.58 8.45 4.23
N ARG A 101 15.48 7.49 3.27
CA ARG A 101 14.74 7.71 2.02
C ARG A 101 13.24 7.60 2.26
N GLU A 102 12.48 8.45 1.58
CA GLU A 102 11.04 8.25 1.43
C GLU A 102 10.79 7.16 0.40
N VAL A 103 9.90 6.22 0.74
CA VAL A 103 9.62 5.04 -0.07
C VAL A 103 8.12 4.77 -0.14
N PHE A 104 7.67 4.20 -1.26
CA PHE A 104 6.36 3.60 -1.41
C PHE A 104 6.46 2.09 -1.17
N CYS A 105 5.42 1.52 -0.55
CA CYS A 105 5.29 0.07 -0.35
C CYS A 105 3.83 -0.36 -0.45
N LEU A 106 3.59 -1.52 -1.06
CA LEU A 106 2.28 -2.17 -1.09
C LEU A 106 1.98 -2.84 0.26
N HIS A 107 1.91 -2.06 1.33
CA HIS A 107 1.75 -2.55 2.71
C HIS A 107 0.38 -2.17 3.29
N PRO A 108 -0.24 -3.04 4.12
CA PRO A 108 -1.42 -2.71 4.92
C PRO A 108 -1.24 -1.47 5.80
N HIS A 109 -2.36 -0.88 6.24
CA HIS A 109 -2.37 0.33 7.06
C HIS A 109 -1.77 0.07 8.43
N GLN A 110 -0.54 0.54 8.63
CA GLN A 110 0.24 0.36 9.86
C GLN A 110 1.22 1.51 10.05
N THR A 111 1.47 1.92 11.30
CA THR A 111 2.35 3.07 11.57
C THR A 111 3.83 2.77 11.35
N ARG A 112 4.25 1.52 11.57
CA ARG A 112 5.59 1.01 11.27
C ARG A 112 5.49 -0.44 10.81
N TYR A 113 6.39 -0.85 9.94
CA TYR A 113 6.44 -2.23 9.44
C TYR A 113 7.87 -2.60 9.02
N VAL A 114 8.14 -3.90 8.97
CA VAL A 114 9.38 -4.47 8.45
C VAL A 114 9.04 -5.28 7.22
N VAL A 115 9.79 -5.03 6.15
CA VAL A 115 9.63 -5.71 4.85
C VAL A 115 10.99 -5.92 4.19
N PRO A 116 11.12 -6.86 3.23
CA PRO A 116 12.31 -6.97 2.40
C PRO A 116 12.67 -5.64 1.73
N ALA A 117 13.96 -5.35 1.60
CA ALA A 117 14.44 -4.09 1.05
C ALA A 117 14.05 -3.88 -0.43
N ASP A 118 13.82 -4.94 -1.17
CA ASP A 118 13.34 -4.93 -2.56
C ASP A 118 11.83 -4.70 -2.69
N ALA A 119 11.08 -4.80 -1.59
CA ALA A 119 9.64 -4.52 -1.55
C ALA A 119 9.32 -3.02 -1.43
N VAL A 120 10.32 -2.16 -1.25
CA VAL A 120 10.14 -0.71 -1.17
C VAL A 120 10.69 0.00 -2.39
N LEU A 121 9.95 0.99 -2.88
CA LEU A 121 10.33 1.80 -4.02
C LEU A 121 10.67 3.22 -3.55
N PRO A 122 11.95 3.67 -3.65
CA PRO A 122 12.31 5.05 -3.34
C PRO A 122 11.51 6.03 -4.20
N LEU A 123 11.00 7.09 -3.57
CA LEU A 123 10.26 8.12 -4.30
C LEU A 123 11.21 8.89 -5.23
N PRO A 124 10.78 9.18 -6.46
CA PRO A 124 11.51 10.07 -7.34
C PRO A 124 11.64 11.47 -6.74
N PRO A 125 12.74 12.21 -7.03
CA PRO A 125 12.87 13.60 -6.60
C PRO A 125 11.68 14.46 -7.03
N GLY A 126 11.18 15.29 -6.12
CA GLY A 126 10.08 16.20 -6.39
C GLY A 126 8.68 15.60 -6.31
N VAL A 127 8.53 14.30 -6.03
CA VAL A 127 7.22 13.67 -5.78
C VAL A 127 6.90 13.77 -4.28
N PRO A 128 5.88 14.55 -3.87
CA PRO A 128 5.49 14.64 -2.47
C PRO A 128 4.96 13.31 -1.95
N ALA A 129 5.34 12.92 -0.74
CA ALA A 129 4.88 11.68 -0.08
C ALA A 129 3.35 11.55 -0.07
N ALA A 130 2.63 12.65 0.21
CA ALA A 130 1.17 12.69 0.20
C ALA A 130 0.53 12.40 -1.17
N ARG A 131 1.26 12.56 -2.28
CA ARG A 131 0.81 12.19 -3.63
C ARG A 131 1.24 10.79 -4.02
N ALA A 132 2.39 10.36 -3.54
CA ALA A 132 2.94 9.05 -3.84
C ALA A 132 2.04 7.89 -3.36
N VAL A 133 1.17 8.10 -2.38
CA VAL A 133 0.16 7.09 -1.96
C VAL A 133 -0.79 6.67 -3.08
N LEU A 134 -0.92 7.46 -4.15
CA LEU A 134 -1.74 7.14 -5.31
C LEU A 134 -1.03 6.19 -6.29
N ALA A 135 0.21 5.79 -6.05
CA ALA A 135 1.01 5.00 -7.00
C ALA A 135 0.28 3.72 -7.45
N ALA A 136 -0.29 2.94 -6.51
CA ALA A 136 -1.03 1.72 -6.86
C ALA A 136 -2.29 2.01 -7.71
N ASN A 137 -3.00 3.11 -7.43
CA ASN A 137 -4.16 3.51 -8.22
C ASN A 137 -3.74 4.07 -9.59
N LEU A 138 -2.59 4.74 -9.66
CA LEU A 138 -2.03 5.25 -10.90
C LEU A 138 -1.57 4.10 -11.81
N GLU A 139 -0.97 3.05 -11.25
CA GLU A 139 -0.64 1.82 -11.96
C GLU A 139 -1.89 1.23 -12.63
N THR A 140 -3.00 1.11 -11.89
CA THR A 140 -4.28 0.65 -12.45
C THR A 140 -4.75 1.55 -13.61
N ALA A 141 -4.59 2.86 -13.49
CA ALA A 141 -4.98 3.79 -14.55
C ALA A 141 -4.07 3.67 -15.79
N VAL A 142 -2.78 3.43 -15.60
CA VAL A 142 -1.83 3.17 -16.71
C VAL A 142 -2.21 1.88 -17.43
N ASN A 143 -2.46 0.80 -16.68
CA ASN A 143 -2.87 -0.49 -17.25
C ASN A 143 -4.18 -0.36 -18.03
N ALA A 144 -5.15 0.40 -17.54
CA ALA A 144 -6.40 0.66 -18.27
C ALA A 144 -6.17 1.33 -19.63
N LEU A 145 -5.23 2.27 -19.72
CA LEU A 145 -4.87 2.91 -20.99
C LEU A 145 -4.08 1.97 -21.92
N TRP A 146 -3.20 1.14 -21.37
CA TRP A 146 -2.49 0.13 -22.16
C TRP A 146 -3.44 -0.90 -22.77
N ASP A 147 -4.47 -1.31 -22.01
CA ASP A 147 -5.49 -2.25 -22.48
C ASP A 147 -6.41 -1.60 -23.53
N ALA A 148 -6.82 -0.34 -23.29
CA ALA A 148 -7.68 0.40 -24.21
C ALA A 148 -6.96 0.81 -25.50
N ARG A 149 -5.62 0.96 -25.49
CA ARG A 149 -4.78 1.34 -26.62
C ARG A 149 -5.30 2.53 -27.44
N PRO A 150 -5.60 3.67 -26.79
CA PRO A 150 -6.11 4.83 -27.51
C PRO A 150 -5.09 5.36 -28.53
N GLY A 151 -5.58 5.72 -29.71
CA GLY A 151 -4.80 6.27 -30.81
C GLY A 151 -5.00 7.78 -30.97
N VAL A 152 -4.23 8.37 -31.89
CA VAL A 152 -4.33 9.80 -32.23
C VAL A 152 -5.73 10.11 -32.77
N GLY A 153 -6.38 11.13 -32.22
CA GLY A 153 -7.72 11.56 -32.63
C GLY A 153 -8.87 10.79 -31.98
N ASP A 154 -8.60 9.80 -31.15
CA ASP A 154 -9.65 9.09 -30.42
C ASP A 154 -10.37 9.99 -29.41
N ARG A 155 -11.67 9.75 -29.29
CA ARG A 155 -12.50 10.36 -28.24
C ARG A 155 -12.68 9.37 -27.11
N ILE A 156 -12.11 9.68 -25.95
CA ILE A 156 -12.12 8.80 -24.78
C ILE A 156 -13.20 9.25 -23.80
N ALA A 157 -14.18 8.37 -23.52
CA ALA A 157 -15.15 8.56 -22.49
C ALA A 157 -14.76 7.76 -21.24
N VAL A 158 -14.59 8.43 -20.09
CA VAL A 158 -14.33 7.79 -18.81
C VAL A 158 -15.61 7.75 -17.99
N VAL A 159 -16.14 6.56 -17.74
CA VAL A 159 -17.34 6.36 -16.93
C VAL A 159 -16.93 6.16 -15.46
N GLY A 160 -17.33 7.11 -14.61
CA GLY A 160 -17.01 7.11 -13.18
C GLY A 160 -15.93 8.12 -12.78
N GLY A 161 -16.29 9.04 -11.87
CA GLY A 161 -15.41 10.11 -11.34
C GLY A 161 -14.71 9.76 -10.03
N GLY A 162 -14.45 8.47 -9.75
CA GLY A 162 -13.63 8.04 -8.60
C GLY A 162 -12.13 8.23 -8.86
N VAL A 163 -11.30 7.88 -7.86
CA VAL A 163 -9.83 8.07 -7.92
C VAL A 163 -9.24 7.49 -9.21
N VAL A 164 -9.54 6.24 -9.54
CA VAL A 164 -9.02 5.59 -10.76
C VAL A 164 -9.53 6.29 -12.01
N GLY A 165 -10.83 6.57 -12.12
CA GLY A 165 -11.40 7.25 -13.28
C GLY A 165 -10.80 8.64 -13.51
N LEU A 166 -10.57 9.41 -12.43
CA LEU A 166 -9.90 10.72 -12.52
C LEU A 166 -8.44 10.58 -12.96
N LEU A 167 -7.71 9.55 -12.49
CA LEU A 167 -6.34 9.27 -12.91
C LEU A 167 -6.29 8.83 -14.38
N VAL A 168 -7.23 7.99 -14.83
CA VAL A 168 -7.35 7.63 -16.26
C VAL A 168 -7.61 8.87 -17.12
N ALA A 169 -8.57 9.73 -16.74
CA ALA A 169 -8.86 10.95 -17.45
C ALA A 169 -7.66 11.91 -17.48
N TRP A 170 -6.95 12.01 -16.34
CA TRP A 170 -5.74 12.84 -16.24
C TRP A 170 -4.60 12.34 -17.14
N LEU A 171 -4.39 11.02 -17.22
CA LEU A 171 -3.39 10.43 -18.12
C LEU A 171 -3.83 10.55 -19.57
N ALA A 172 -5.10 10.22 -19.90
CA ALA A 172 -5.63 10.29 -21.25
C ALA A 172 -5.52 11.71 -21.85
N ALA A 173 -5.74 12.74 -21.05
CA ALA A 173 -5.59 14.14 -21.48
C ALA A 173 -4.13 14.55 -21.79
N ARG A 174 -3.16 13.66 -21.56
CA ARG A 174 -1.72 13.87 -21.86
C ARG A 174 -1.21 13.02 -23.00
N LEU A 175 -2.05 12.18 -23.56
CA LEU A 175 -1.74 11.46 -24.79
C LEU A 175 -1.73 12.45 -25.95
N PRO A 176 -0.83 12.26 -26.93
CA PRO A 176 -0.73 13.11 -28.11
C PRO A 176 -1.98 13.06 -29.01
#